data_3f482f4a64492613031ff0f4791f4cc3
#
_entry.id   3f482f4a64492613031ff0f4791f4cc3
#
_cell.length_a   1.000
_cell.length_b   1.000
_cell.length_c   1.000
_cell.angle_alpha   90.00
_cell.angle_beta   90.00
_cell.angle_gamma   90.00
#
_symmetry.space_group_name_H-M   'P 1'
#
loop_
_entity.id
_entity.type
_entity.pdbx_description
1 polymer ?
#
loop_
_entity_poly.entity_id
_entity_poly.type
_entity_poly.pdbx_seq_one_letter_code
_entity_poly.pdbx_strand_id
1 'polypeptide(L)'
;MKGVNLMKKLRSVMLALTSLFLFACSSTSDTDAVPLRYSESRFQTRAPIELNVEKVDVKSEFVPSFTRPNVEHLFPVSIEKSAKIWAEDRLKADGFSSNRVAEYIIKDASVTEEVEKSEEFLQKDRLKYRANLSVLLKVTDKAKMTTAETTINAWRELGMPADTKIAEKEKHWNDMVKKLMDDFNNRMEQNIHEYLNMYVKNDYTIKEYKD
;
A
#
# COMPACT_ATOMS: atom_id res chain seq x y z
N MET A 1 15.61 16.83 84.52
CA MET A 1 14.41 16.63 83.68
C MET A 1 14.50 17.37 82.34
N LYS A 2 15.69 17.51 81.64
CA LYS A 2 15.81 18.18 80.33
C LYS A 2 16.11 17.23 79.15
N GLY A 3 16.32 15.92 79.41
CA GLY A 3 16.69 14.96 78.34
C GLY A 3 15.50 14.30 77.62
N VAL A 4 14.32 14.22 78.24
CA VAL A 4 13.16 13.49 77.69
C VAL A 4 12.45 14.26 76.56
N ASN A 5 12.51 15.61 76.61
CA ASN A 5 11.86 16.45 75.57
C ASN A 5 12.66 16.52 74.28
N LEU A 6 13.97 16.31 74.34
CA LEU A 6 14.84 16.37 73.14
C LEU A 6 14.65 15.10 72.27
N MET A 7 14.48 13.92 72.91
CA MET A 7 14.23 12.66 72.18
C MET A 7 12.85 12.61 71.54
N LYS A 8 11.81 13.23 72.14
CA LYS A 8 10.49 13.32 71.52
C LYS A 8 10.47 14.24 70.28
N LYS A 9 11.20 15.35 70.32
CA LYS A 9 11.36 16.26 69.16
C LYS A 9 12.17 15.61 68.04
N LEU A 10 13.21 14.82 68.37
CA LEU A 10 14.00 14.12 67.36
C LEU A 10 13.22 12.99 66.68
N ARG A 11 12.35 12.27 67.40
CA ARG A 11 11.47 11.27 66.81
C ARG A 11 10.37 11.84 65.92
N SER A 12 9.83 13.04 66.24
CA SER A 12 8.85 13.71 65.38
C SER A 12 9.45 14.28 64.09
N VAL A 13 10.68 14.73 64.12
CA VAL A 13 11.40 15.22 62.95
C VAL A 13 11.79 14.05 62.03
N MET A 14 12.16 12.90 62.63
CA MET A 14 12.54 11.72 61.83
C MET A 14 11.33 11.04 61.17
N LEU A 15 10.11 11.13 61.78
CA LEU A 15 8.90 10.62 61.16
C LEU A 15 8.37 11.54 60.06
N ALA A 16 8.67 12.84 60.06
CA ALA A 16 8.30 13.79 59.01
C ALA A 16 9.19 13.70 57.76
N LEU A 17 10.43 13.20 57.88
CA LEU A 17 11.36 13.06 56.77
C LEU A 17 11.14 11.77 55.95
N THR A 18 10.47 10.76 56.50
CA THR A 18 10.20 9.49 55.81
C THR A 18 8.96 9.51 54.92
N SER A 19 8.10 10.57 55.00
CA SER A 19 6.88 10.67 54.21
C SER A 19 7.06 11.44 52.90
N LEU A 20 8.27 11.93 52.58
CA LEU A 20 8.50 12.76 51.38
C LEU A 20 9.12 12.01 50.21
N PHE A 21 9.31 10.68 50.31
CA PHE A 21 9.92 9.87 49.24
C PHE A 21 8.95 8.95 48.48
N LEU A 22 7.62 9.14 48.59
CA LEU A 22 6.64 8.24 47.95
C LEU A 22 5.87 8.86 46.79
N PHE A 23 6.26 10.01 46.25
CA PHE A 23 5.61 10.60 45.07
C PHE A 23 6.58 10.88 43.92
N ALA A 24 7.28 9.85 43.45
CA ALA A 24 8.01 9.90 42.19
C ALA A 24 7.85 8.59 41.43
N CYS A 25 6.62 8.03 41.37
CA CYS A 25 6.20 7.25 40.23
C CYS A 25 5.48 8.22 39.27
N SER A 26 6.25 9.02 38.54
CA SER A 26 5.77 9.52 37.26
C SER A 26 5.64 8.29 36.36
N SER A 27 4.45 7.71 36.33
CA SER A 27 4.04 6.93 35.19
C SER A 27 4.19 7.86 33.98
N THR A 28 5.31 7.75 33.26
CA THR A 28 5.31 8.06 31.86
C THR A 28 4.20 7.21 31.27
N SER A 29 3.03 7.82 31.08
CA SER A 29 2.05 7.29 30.19
C SER A 29 2.77 7.23 28.83
N ASP A 30 3.33 6.05 28.51
CA ASP A 30 3.47 5.66 27.13
C ASP A 30 2.06 5.87 26.59
N THR A 31 1.92 6.98 25.86
CA THR A 31 0.74 7.22 25.06
C THR A 31 0.75 5.99 24.16
N ASP A 32 -0.17 5.04 24.43
CA ASP A 32 -0.41 3.88 23.58
C ASP A 32 -0.67 4.46 22.18
N ALA A 33 0.39 4.57 21.40
CA ALA A 33 0.30 5.02 20.02
C ALA A 33 -0.57 3.99 19.33
N VAL A 34 -1.83 4.36 19.07
CA VAL A 34 -2.75 3.51 18.33
C VAL A 34 -1.99 3.05 17.08
N PRO A 35 -1.76 1.74 16.91
CA PRO A 35 -1.00 1.26 15.78
C PRO A 35 -1.64 1.76 14.49
N LEU A 36 -0.86 2.41 13.63
CA LEU A 36 -1.31 2.89 12.34
C LEU A 36 -1.86 1.67 11.57
N ARG A 37 -3.14 1.70 11.25
CA ARG A 37 -3.76 0.68 10.40
C ARG A 37 -3.69 1.16 8.97
N TYR A 38 -2.94 0.45 8.16
CA TYR A 38 -2.87 0.67 6.73
C TYR A 38 -3.89 -0.24 6.02
N SER A 39 -4.46 0.24 4.95
CA SER A 39 -5.39 -0.51 4.10
C SER A 39 -5.08 -0.24 2.64
N GLU A 40 -5.43 -1.18 1.80
CA GLU A 40 -5.31 -1.07 0.35
C GLU A 40 -6.18 0.08 -0.18
N SER A 41 -5.69 0.76 -1.21
CA SER A 41 -6.44 1.83 -1.89
C SER A 41 -7.68 1.25 -2.58
N ARG A 42 -8.81 1.96 -2.46
CA ARG A 42 -10.05 1.64 -3.16
C ARG A 42 -10.26 2.64 -4.29
N PHE A 43 -10.78 2.14 -5.41
CA PHE A 43 -11.03 2.92 -6.63
C PHE A 43 -12.52 3.07 -6.95
N GLN A 44 -13.38 2.75 -5.99
CA GLN A 44 -14.86 2.78 -6.13
C GLN A 44 -15.43 4.17 -6.41
N THR A 45 -14.69 5.24 -6.08
CA THR A 45 -15.12 6.62 -6.39
C THR A 45 -14.89 7.00 -7.86
N ARG A 46 -14.16 6.18 -8.60
CA ARG A 46 -13.95 6.34 -10.04
C ARG A 46 -14.99 5.55 -10.82
N ALA A 47 -15.39 6.05 -11.99
CA ALA A 47 -16.32 5.33 -12.84
C ALA A 47 -15.77 3.95 -13.21
N PRO A 48 -16.57 2.88 -13.18
CA PRO A 48 -16.12 1.57 -13.62
C PRO A 48 -15.83 1.59 -15.13
N ILE A 49 -14.93 0.72 -15.55
CA ILE A 49 -14.64 0.47 -16.97
C ILE A 49 -15.50 -0.73 -17.37
N GLU A 50 -16.58 -0.47 -18.10
CA GLU A 50 -17.50 -1.50 -18.56
C GLU A 50 -16.94 -2.17 -19.82
N LEU A 51 -16.65 -3.47 -19.70
CA LEU A 51 -16.13 -4.28 -20.79
C LEU A 51 -17.26 -5.13 -21.38
N ASN A 52 -17.41 -5.12 -22.70
CA ASN A 52 -18.37 -5.98 -23.42
C ASN A 52 -17.84 -7.42 -23.48
N VAL A 53 -17.78 -8.05 -22.32
CA VAL A 53 -17.33 -9.43 -22.10
C VAL A 53 -18.31 -10.16 -21.19
N GLU A 54 -18.35 -11.50 -21.29
CA GLU A 54 -19.16 -12.36 -20.42
C GLU A 54 -18.70 -12.27 -18.95
N LYS A 55 -17.37 -12.23 -18.73
CA LYS A 55 -16.77 -12.17 -17.41
C LYS A 55 -15.36 -11.59 -17.44
N VAL A 56 -14.88 -11.16 -16.27
CA VAL A 56 -13.50 -10.77 -16.02
C VAL A 56 -12.91 -11.76 -15.02
N ASP A 57 -11.92 -12.53 -15.46
CA ASP A 57 -11.17 -13.47 -14.61
C ASP A 57 -9.92 -12.77 -14.08
N VAL A 58 -9.81 -12.63 -12.75
CA VAL A 58 -8.65 -12.03 -12.08
C VAL A 58 -7.73 -13.14 -11.59
N LYS A 59 -6.47 -13.13 -12.03
CA LYS A 59 -5.46 -14.14 -11.70
C LYS A 59 -4.16 -13.49 -11.26
N SER A 60 -3.37 -14.18 -10.47
CA SER A 60 -1.98 -13.82 -10.18
C SER A 60 -1.05 -14.96 -10.58
N GLU A 61 -0.04 -14.63 -11.34
CA GLU A 61 1.10 -15.50 -11.64
C GLU A 61 2.35 -15.08 -10.85
N PHE A 62 2.25 -13.98 -10.10
CA PHE A 62 3.29 -13.54 -9.21
C PHE A 62 3.44 -14.49 -8.03
N VAL A 63 4.68 -14.90 -7.77
CA VAL A 63 5.05 -15.71 -6.61
C VAL A 63 6.01 -14.90 -5.76
N PRO A 64 5.60 -14.49 -4.53
CA PRO A 64 6.46 -13.69 -3.67
C PRO A 64 7.70 -14.47 -3.25
N SER A 65 8.85 -13.79 -3.24
CA SER A 65 10.10 -14.32 -2.70
C SER A 65 10.25 -13.83 -1.26
N PHE A 66 10.37 -14.76 -0.30
CA PHE A 66 10.59 -14.41 1.11
C PHE A 66 12.06 -14.21 1.45
N THR A 67 12.92 -14.07 0.44
CA THR A 67 14.37 -13.89 0.60
C THR A 67 14.84 -12.58 0.00
N ARG A 68 15.80 -11.93 0.68
CA ARG A 68 16.43 -10.70 0.17
C ARG A 68 17.08 -10.94 -1.20
N PRO A 69 17.04 -9.95 -2.08
CA PRO A 69 16.65 -8.55 -1.87
C PRO A 69 15.14 -8.31 -1.84
N ASN A 70 14.30 -9.32 -2.01
CA ASN A 70 12.86 -9.17 -2.08
C ASN A 70 12.26 -8.97 -0.67
N VAL A 71 11.45 -7.94 -0.50
CA VAL A 71 10.91 -7.49 0.79
C VAL A 71 9.41 -7.15 0.75
N GLU A 72 8.70 -7.52 -0.33
CA GLU A 72 7.27 -7.25 -0.49
C GLU A 72 6.42 -7.75 0.68
N HIS A 73 6.84 -8.84 1.31
CA HIS A 73 6.16 -9.44 2.47
C HIS A 73 6.28 -8.62 3.76
N LEU A 74 7.18 -7.63 3.82
CA LEU A 74 7.35 -6.72 4.96
C LEU A 74 6.43 -5.49 4.86
N PHE A 75 5.85 -5.25 3.68
CA PHE A 75 5.01 -4.08 3.44
C PHE A 75 3.65 -4.24 4.12
N PRO A 76 3.16 -3.19 4.83
CA PRO A 76 1.86 -3.25 5.51
C PRO A 76 0.68 -3.36 4.54
N VAL A 77 0.89 -2.92 3.28
CA VAL A 77 -0.08 -3.01 2.19
C VAL A 77 0.54 -3.79 1.03
N SER A 78 -0.10 -4.89 0.65
CA SER A 78 0.35 -5.73 -0.45
C SER A 78 0.03 -5.09 -1.81
N ILE A 79 1.05 -4.99 -2.69
CA ILE A 79 0.88 -4.51 -4.07
C ILE A 79 -0.01 -5.48 -4.86
N GLU A 80 0.21 -6.79 -4.73
CA GLU A 80 -0.60 -7.81 -5.39
C GLU A 80 -2.08 -7.71 -5.00
N LYS A 81 -2.37 -7.61 -3.70
CA LYS A 81 -3.73 -7.47 -3.20
C LYS A 81 -4.37 -6.17 -3.66
N SER A 82 -3.60 -5.06 -3.66
CA SER A 82 -4.07 -3.76 -4.17
C SER A 82 -4.43 -3.82 -5.65
N ALA A 83 -3.63 -4.56 -6.45
CA ALA A 83 -3.91 -4.76 -7.86
C ALA A 83 -5.17 -5.62 -8.12
N LYS A 84 -5.42 -6.66 -7.30
CA LYS A 84 -6.67 -7.45 -7.34
C LYS A 84 -7.89 -6.58 -7.01
N ILE A 85 -7.81 -5.79 -5.93
CA ILE A 85 -8.87 -4.86 -5.52
C ILE A 85 -9.14 -3.81 -6.61
N TRP A 86 -8.08 -3.32 -7.26
CA TRP A 86 -8.25 -2.40 -8.39
C TRP A 86 -9.10 -3.03 -9.50
N ALA A 87 -8.81 -4.28 -9.88
CA ALA A 87 -9.59 -4.97 -10.90
C ALA A 87 -11.07 -5.15 -10.50
N GLU A 88 -11.32 -5.52 -9.23
CA GLU A 88 -12.67 -5.66 -8.67
C GLU A 88 -13.45 -4.33 -8.66
N ASP A 89 -12.78 -3.23 -8.34
CA ASP A 89 -13.41 -1.90 -8.26
C ASP A 89 -13.64 -1.30 -9.64
N ARG A 90 -12.71 -1.50 -10.59
CA ARG A 90 -12.66 -0.77 -11.86
C ARG A 90 -13.20 -1.56 -13.07
N LEU A 91 -13.02 -2.88 -13.13
CA LEU A 91 -13.42 -3.67 -14.28
C LEU A 91 -14.80 -4.29 -14.05
N LYS A 92 -15.72 -4.06 -14.96
CA LYS A 92 -17.06 -4.64 -14.93
C LYS A 92 -17.35 -5.34 -16.24
N ALA A 93 -17.84 -6.59 -16.15
CA ALA A 93 -18.37 -7.32 -17.29
C ALA A 93 -19.80 -6.84 -17.57
N ASP A 94 -20.06 -6.38 -18.79
CA ASP A 94 -21.38 -5.94 -19.25
C ASP A 94 -21.73 -6.52 -20.64
N GLY A 95 -21.45 -7.80 -20.82
CA GLY A 95 -21.68 -8.51 -22.07
C GLY A 95 -22.13 -9.95 -21.85
N PHE A 96 -23.16 -10.15 -21.03
CA PHE A 96 -23.64 -11.48 -20.63
C PHE A 96 -23.94 -12.47 -21.79
N SER A 97 -24.23 -11.96 -23.00
CA SER A 97 -24.45 -12.77 -24.20
C SER A 97 -23.24 -12.77 -25.13
N SER A 98 -22.09 -12.21 -24.71
CA SER A 98 -20.91 -12.18 -25.56
C SER A 98 -20.11 -13.48 -25.44
N ASN A 99 -19.43 -13.86 -26.53
CA ASN A 99 -18.48 -14.99 -26.51
C ASN A 99 -17.08 -14.54 -26.08
N ARG A 100 -16.97 -13.40 -25.36
CA ARG A 100 -15.71 -12.78 -24.98
C ARG A 100 -15.44 -12.95 -23.50
N VAL A 101 -14.18 -13.16 -23.16
CA VAL A 101 -13.71 -13.26 -21.77
C VAL A 101 -12.52 -12.32 -21.62
N ALA A 102 -12.50 -11.55 -20.53
CA ALA A 102 -11.32 -10.79 -20.13
C ALA A 102 -10.56 -11.55 -19.05
N GLU A 103 -9.23 -11.55 -19.14
CA GLU A 103 -8.32 -12.07 -18.15
C GLU A 103 -7.41 -10.92 -17.66
N TYR A 104 -7.48 -10.61 -16.37
CA TYR A 104 -6.59 -9.68 -15.70
C TYR A 104 -5.55 -10.49 -14.94
N ILE A 105 -4.29 -10.42 -15.37
CA ILE A 105 -3.21 -11.29 -14.90
C ILE A 105 -2.10 -10.46 -14.30
N ILE A 106 -1.88 -10.60 -13.00
CA ILE A 106 -0.76 -9.97 -12.31
C ILE A 106 0.48 -10.82 -12.57
N LYS A 107 1.46 -10.24 -13.28
CA LYS A 107 2.72 -10.90 -13.64
C LYS A 107 3.82 -10.64 -12.64
N ASP A 108 3.86 -9.44 -12.05
CA ASP A 108 4.84 -9.03 -11.04
C ASP A 108 4.20 -8.06 -10.05
N ALA A 109 4.53 -8.20 -8.77
CA ALA A 109 4.15 -7.32 -7.68
C ALA A 109 5.26 -7.26 -6.62
N SER A 110 6.50 -7.27 -7.07
CA SER A 110 7.70 -7.39 -6.25
C SER A 110 8.15 -6.07 -5.65
N VAL A 111 8.87 -6.16 -4.53
CA VAL A 111 9.62 -5.04 -3.96
C VAL A 111 11.02 -5.52 -3.63
N THR A 112 12.04 -4.80 -4.11
CA THR A 112 13.43 -5.05 -3.73
C THR A 112 13.94 -3.97 -2.80
N GLU A 113 14.84 -4.37 -1.87
CA GLU A 113 15.60 -3.49 -0.98
C GLU A 113 17.08 -3.62 -1.27
N GLU A 114 17.74 -2.48 -1.48
CA GLU A 114 19.18 -2.37 -1.63
C GLU A 114 19.74 -1.45 -0.56
N VAL A 115 20.96 -1.76 -0.07
CA VAL A 115 21.70 -0.90 0.87
C VAL A 115 22.74 -0.13 0.09
N GLU A 116 22.55 1.18 0.00
CA GLU A 116 23.54 2.10 -0.55
C GLU A 116 24.45 2.55 0.60
N LYS A 117 25.70 2.05 0.60
CA LYS A 117 26.70 2.45 1.58
C LYS A 117 27.20 3.85 1.30
N SER A 118 27.29 4.65 2.36
CA SER A 118 27.89 5.97 2.26
C SER A 118 29.42 5.85 2.26
N GLU A 119 30.07 6.49 1.31
CA GLU A 119 31.54 6.62 1.27
C GLU A 119 32.05 7.76 2.18
N GLU A 120 31.17 8.65 2.62
CA GLU A 120 31.52 9.77 3.47
C GLU A 120 31.49 9.38 4.95
N PHE A 121 32.55 9.73 5.70
CA PHE A 121 32.77 9.34 7.10
C PHE A 121 31.66 9.72 8.09
N LEU A 122 30.79 10.68 7.76
CA LEU A 122 29.69 11.15 8.61
C LEU A 122 28.29 10.92 8.01
N GLN A 123 28.18 10.37 6.81
CA GLN A 123 26.90 10.06 6.22
C GLN A 123 26.46 8.63 6.57
N LYS A 124 25.18 8.50 6.85
CA LYS A 124 24.56 7.19 7.13
C LYS A 124 24.28 6.46 5.83
N ASP A 125 24.37 5.14 5.88
CA ASP A 125 23.89 4.27 4.82
C ASP A 125 22.42 4.55 4.50
N ARG A 126 22.03 4.34 3.27
CA ARG A 126 20.65 4.51 2.80
C ARG A 126 20.06 3.18 2.39
N LEU A 127 18.76 3.05 2.59
CA LEU A 127 17.98 1.96 2.02
C LEU A 127 17.26 2.50 0.78
N LYS A 128 17.41 1.79 -0.32
CA LYS A 128 16.68 2.04 -1.56
C LYS A 128 15.70 0.90 -1.81
N TYR A 129 14.44 1.25 -1.95
CA TYR A 129 13.37 0.33 -2.30
C TYR A 129 12.94 0.57 -3.73
N ARG A 130 12.66 -0.51 -4.46
CA ARG A 130 12.03 -0.46 -5.77
C ARG A 130 10.82 -1.39 -5.79
N ALA A 131 9.62 -0.80 -5.92
CA ALA A 131 8.38 -1.52 -6.10
C ALA A 131 8.05 -1.62 -7.59
N ASN A 132 7.66 -2.81 -8.03
CA ASN A 132 7.24 -3.10 -9.40
C ASN A 132 5.82 -3.66 -9.38
N LEU A 133 5.06 -3.32 -10.41
CA LEU A 133 3.75 -3.91 -10.71
C LEU A 133 3.65 -4.10 -12.21
N SER A 134 3.49 -5.36 -12.64
CA SER A 134 3.25 -5.72 -14.05
C SER A 134 1.94 -6.46 -14.17
N VAL A 135 1.05 -5.95 -15.02
CA VAL A 135 -0.27 -6.53 -15.24
C VAL A 135 -0.56 -6.63 -16.73
N LEU A 136 -1.03 -7.80 -17.15
CA LEU A 136 -1.56 -8.07 -18.47
C LEU A 136 -3.10 -8.10 -18.40
N LEU A 137 -3.77 -7.28 -19.21
CA LEU A 137 -5.19 -7.38 -19.47
C LEU A 137 -5.39 -7.90 -20.88
N LYS A 138 -6.05 -9.06 -21.01
CA LYS A 138 -6.26 -9.79 -22.25
C LYS A 138 -7.73 -10.04 -22.47
N VAL A 139 -8.26 -9.74 -23.64
CA VAL A 139 -9.62 -10.04 -24.05
C VAL A 139 -9.59 -11.03 -25.21
N THR A 140 -10.24 -12.18 -25.02
CA THR A 140 -10.35 -13.23 -26.04
C THR A 140 -11.79 -13.33 -26.54
N ASP A 141 -12.01 -13.20 -27.85
CA ASP A 141 -13.28 -13.47 -28.51
C ASP A 141 -13.25 -14.91 -29.04
N LYS A 142 -13.97 -15.78 -28.37
CA LYS A 142 -14.01 -17.23 -28.70
C LYS A 142 -14.70 -17.51 -30.04
N ALA A 143 -15.67 -16.67 -30.44
CA ALA A 143 -16.39 -16.86 -31.72
C ALA A 143 -15.53 -16.49 -32.92
N LYS A 144 -14.71 -15.44 -32.79
CA LYS A 144 -13.81 -14.94 -33.86
C LYS A 144 -12.40 -15.53 -33.78
N MET A 145 -12.09 -16.25 -32.69
CA MET A 145 -10.72 -16.74 -32.38
C MET A 145 -9.68 -15.63 -32.40
N THR A 146 -10.03 -14.44 -31.91
CA THR A 146 -9.16 -13.27 -31.84
C THR A 146 -8.86 -12.89 -30.41
N THR A 147 -7.67 -12.34 -30.20
CA THR A 147 -7.24 -11.86 -28.88
C THR A 147 -6.69 -10.45 -29.04
N ALA A 148 -7.03 -9.58 -28.08
CA ALA A 148 -6.40 -8.28 -27.90
C ALA A 148 -5.88 -8.18 -26.47
N GLU A 149 -4.74 -7.56 -26.29
CA GLU A 149 -4.12 -7.46 -24.97
C GLU A 149 -3.34 -6.15 -24.79
N THR A 150 -3.19 -5.74 -23.55
CA THR A 150 -2.32 -4.64 -23.15
C THR A 150 -1.60 -4.99 -21.87
N THR A 151 -0.34 -4.59 -21.77
CA THR A 151 0.49 -4.78 -20.56
C THR A 151 0.89 -3.44 -19.98
N ILE A 152 0.71 -3.29 -18.67
CA ILE A 152 1.20 -2.15 -17.91
C ILE A 152 2.35 -2.61 -17.03
N ASN A 153 3.46 -1.87 -17.12
CA ASN A 153 4.59 -1.97 -16.20
C ASN A 153 4.71 -0.64 -15.45
N ALA A 154 4.38 -0.64 -14.19
CA ALA A 154 4.52 0.48 -13.29
C ALA A 154 5.61 0.20 -12.26
N TRP A 155 6.37 1.20 -11.88
CA TRP A 155 7.38 1.08 -10.83
C TRP A 155 7.56 2.38 -10.07
N ARG A 156 8.04 2.27 -8.83
CA ARG A 156 8.43 3.41 -7.98
C ARG A 156 9.66 3.07 -7.17
N GLU A 157 10.46 4.10 -6.91
CA GLU A 157 11.61 4.02 -6.01
C GLU A 157 11.39 4.92 -4.80
N LEU A 158 11.98 4.50 -3.69
CA LEU A 158 11.95 5.20 -2.41
C LEU A 158 13.30 5.02 -1.73
N GLY A 159 13.95 6.14 -1.38
CA GLY A 159 15.19 6.15 -0.60
C GLY A 159 14.96 6.73 0.79
N MET A 160 15.55 6.11 1.82
CA MET A 160 15.50 6.61 3.19
C MET A 160 16.78 6.25 3.96
N PRO A 161 17.11 6.94 5.07
CA PRO A 161 18.23 6.56 5.94
C PRO A 161 18.04 5.13 6.48
N ALA A 162 19.14 4.37 6.60
CA ALA A 162 19.08 2.97 7.04
C ALA A 162 18.56 2.82 8.49
N ASP A 163 18.77 3.82 9.33
CA ASP A 163 18.33 3.88 10.74
C ASP A 163 16.89 4.40 10.93
N THR A 164 16.12 4.59 9.83
CA THR A 164 14.71 5.00 9.91
C THR A 164 13.91 4.00 10.75
N LYS A 165 13.13 4.50 11.70
CA LYS A 165 12.29 3.68 12.59
C LYS A 165 11.23 2.92 11.78
N ILE A 166 10.86 1.73 12.24
CA ILE A 166 9.92 0.85 11.51
C ILE A 166 8.56 1.52 11.23
N ALA A 167 7.98 2.23 12.19
CA ALA A 167 6.70 2.93 11.99
C ALA A 167 6.78 4.02 10.90
N GLU A 168 7.93 4.67 10.76
CA GLU A 168 8.18 5.66 9.71
C GLU A 168 8.41 4.96 8.36
N LYS A 169 9.15 3.83 8.35
CA LYS A 169 9.31 3.00 7.14
C LYS A 169 7.95 2.54 6.60
N GLU A 170 7.08 2.00 7.47
CA GLU A 170 5.74 1.55 7.10
C GLU A 170 4.89 2.67 6.48
N LYS A 171 4.97 3.88 7.03
CA LYS A 171 4.29 5.05 6.45
C LYS A 171 4.80 5.35 5.04
N HIS A 172 6.12 5.40 4.86
CA HIS A 172 6.73 5.66 3.55
C HIS A 172 6.42 4.55 2.53
N TRP A 173 6.44 3.28 2.96
CA TRP A 173 6.06 2.15 2.12
C TRP A 173 4.60 2.22 1.68
N ASN A 174 3.69 2.53 2.61
CA ASN A 174 2.28 2.71 2.29
C ASN A 174 2.06 3.85 1.28
N ASP A 175 2.72 5.00 1.48
CA ASP A 175 2.64 6.13 0.55
C ASP A 175 3.22 5.79 -0.83
N MET A 176 4.28 4.98 -0.88
CA MET A 176 4.87 4.48 -2.11
C MET A 176 3.88 3.57 -2.87
N VAL A 177 3.23 2.62 -2.17
CA VAL A 177 2.23 1.73 -2.79
C VAL A 177 1.03 2.53 -3.30
N LYS A 178 0.52 3.51 -2.53
CA LYS A 178 -0.58 4.37 -2.98
C LYS A 178 -0.24 5.09 -4.29
N LYS A 179 0.92 5.73 -4.34
CA LYS A 179 1.38 6.44 -5.55
C LYS A 179 1.61 5.50 -6.73
N LEU A 180 2.12 4.28 -6.48
CA LEU A 180 2.26 3.26 -7.51
C LEU A 180 0.91 2.86 -8.08
N MET A 181 -0.10 2.65 -7.23
CA MET A 181 -1.45 2.27 -7.65
C MET A 181 -2.18 3.40 -8.37
N ASP A 182 -1.96 4.66 -8.00
CA ASP A 182 -2.52 5.82 -8.72
C ASP A 182 -1.92 5.92 -10.13
N ASP A 183 -0.61 5.76 -10.29
CA ASP A 183 0.05 5.76 -11.60
C ASP A 183 -0.42 4.57 -12.45
N PHE A 184 -0.53 3.39 -11.84
CA PHE A 184 -1.04 2.19 -12.48
C PHE A 184 -2.47 2.41 -12.99
N ASN A 185 -3.36 2.95 -12.14
CA ASN A 185 -4.75 3.24 -12.52
C ASN A 185 -4.81 4.13 -13.77
N ASN A 186 -4.08 5.23 -13.77
CA ASN A 186 -4.13 6.20 -14.87
C ASN A 186 -3.62 5.59 -16.18
N ARG A 187 -2.53 4.83 -16.13
CA ARG A 187 -1.97 4.15 -17.29
C ARG A 187 -2.85 3.02 -17.80
N MET A 188 -3.41 2.21 -16.88
CA MET A 188 -4.27 1.10 -17.28
C MET A 188 -5.55 1.62 -17.94
N GLU A 189 -6.19 2.64 -17.38
CA GLU A 189 -7.37 3.29 -17.96
C GLU A 189 -7.06 3.83 -19.36
N GLN A 190 -5.97 4.56 -19.51
CA GLN A 190 -5.53 5.07 -20.82
C GLN A 190 -5.30 3.92 -21.82
N ASN A 191 -4.57 2.88 -21.43
CA ASN A 191 -4.28 1.76 -22.33
C ASN A 191 -5.52 0.96 -22.72
N ILE A 192 -6.47 0.80 -21.82
CA ILE A 192 -7.75 0.14 -22.16
C ILE A 192 -8.48 0.95 -23.23
N HIS A 193 -8.56 2.26 -23.10
CA HIS A 193 -9.21 3.12 -24.10
C HIS A 193 -8.44 3.19 -25.42
N GLU A 194 -7.12 3.05 -25.40
CA GLU A 194 -6.28 3.11 -26.61
C GLU A 194 -6.26 1.76 -27.37
N TYR A 195 -6.03 0.66 -26.65
CA TYR A 195 -5.77 -0.65 -27.27
C TYR A 195 -6.94 -1.63 -27.21
N LEU A 196 -7.87 -1.44 -26.28
CA LEU A 196 -9.03 -2.32 -26.06
C LEU A 196 -10.35 -1.59 -26.25
N ASN A 197 -10.36 -0.42 -26.92
CA ASN A 197 -11.54 0.44 -27.11
C ASN A 197 -12.75 -0.29 -27.69
N MET A 198 -12.53 -1.25 -28.62
CA MET A 198 -13.58 -2.04 -29.23
C MET A 198 -14.29 -2.99 -28.25
N TYR A 199 -13.73 -3.19 -27.09
CA TYR A 199 -14.29 -4.01 -26.01
C TYR A 199 -14.83 -3.18 -24.84
N VAL A 200 -14.61 -1.87 -24.84
CA VAL A 200 -15.19 -0.95 -23.85
C VAL A 200 -16.57 -0.55 -24.32
N LYS A 201 -17.54 -0.62 -23.45
CA LYS A 201 -18.88 -0.08 -23.71
C LYS A 201 -18.77 1.44 -23.71
N ASN A 202 -18.80 2.04 -24.87
CA ASN A 202 -18.88 3.47 -25.00
C ASN A 202 -20.34 3.89 -24.80
N ASP A 203 -20.58 4.75 -23.83
CA ASP A 203 -21.83 5.47 -23.71
C ASP A 203 -21.89 6.49 -24.86
N TYR A 204 -22.29 6.04 -26.05
CA TYR A 204 -22.60 6.94 -27.15
C TYR A 204 -23.89 7.69 -26.79
N THR A 205 -23.80 8.67 -25.92
CA THR A 205 -24.78 9.74 -25.88
C THR A 205 -24.69 10.43 -27.24
N ILE A 206 -25.56 10.04 -28.16
CA ILE A 206 -25.78 10.77 -29.40
C ILE A 206 -26.20 12.16 -28.97
N LYS A 207 -25.27 13.12 -29.02
CA LYS A 207 -25.62 14.53 -28.96
C LYS A 207 -26.38 14.81 -30.25
N GLU A 208 -27.74 14.71 -30.18
CA GLU A 208 -28.58 15.29 -31.22
C GLU A 208 -28.21 16.75 -31.33
N TYR A 209 -27.48 17.08 -32.38
CA TYR A 209 -27.40 18.47 -32.83
C TYR A 209 -28.78 18.85 -33.35
N LYS A 210 -29.56 19.58 -32.54
CA LYS A 210 -30.70 20.33 -33.06
C LYS A 210 -30.16 21.46 -33.91
N ASP A 211 -30.40 21.34 -35.21
CA ASP A 211 -30.28 22.44 -36.17
C ASP A 211 -31.22 23.61 -35.80
#